data_4b1e5fdaca367fc4b86435f244ad1e23
#
_entry.id   4b1e5fdaca367fc4b86435f244ad1e23
#
_cell.length_a   1.000
_cell.length_b   1.000
_cell.length_c   1.000
_cell.angle_alpha   90.00
_cell.angle_beta   90.00
_cell.angle_gamma   90.00
#
_symmetry.space_group_name_H-M   'P 1'
#
loop_
_entity.id
_entity.type
_entity.pdbx_description
1 polymer ?
#
loop_
_entity_poly.entity_id
_entity_poly.type
_entity_poly.pdbx_seq_one_letter_code
_entity_poly.pdbx_strand_id
1 'polypeptide(L)'
;MLKRRIAIVFAFAAAIAGAAQAPDSGPQSGVVSIGVDLAKPVGAYKPIYAWFGYDESNYTTMKYGKQLLGELHDLSPVPVTIRAHHLLTSGNGVPELKWSSSNVFSLDANGKPVYDFTITDQTFDEYQKAGIRPMVELGFMPKDLAATVPGVTEYQLHYPKPTMGGASNNPPKDYKMWGELVRAYTAHLVARYGRAQVSTWYFEVWNEPDIVYWHGTPEEYFKLYDYAAAGVRAALPGAIVGGPASTGPSGAKARAFLEKFLDHCLHDKSAADGKAIPLDFISFHPKGRPVTVNGHVRMGIANELQAAQAGFRIVARYPKFARLPIILSEADPEGCAACSMRENPANAYRNGPLYASYTAAAMKALFELQDATKVNLIAMLSWSFEFEGKDYFEGFRTLATNGIDEPILNFFRMAGMMAGVRVVTTSSGSLALDGLVSSGVRGAPDVDALATKSERQAAVMVWNYHDDDLAAPDAEVDVNVAGIPPGVKRVLLEHYRIDETHSNAYTVWKSIGSPQSPTPQQYAQLKAAGQLELLNSPAWVDVRDGKVAIETALPRQAVSLLRLTW
;
A
#
# COMPACT_ATOMS: atom_id res chain seq x y z
N MET A 1 -13.41 28.92 -69.06
CA MET A 1 -12.10 28.27 -68.90
C MET A 1 -12.10 27.55 -67.54
N LEU A 2 -12.27 26.24 -67.60
CA LEU A 2 -12.52 25.37 -66.46
C LEU A 2 -11.18 24.76 -66.02
N LYS A 3 -10.67 25.09 -64.82
CA LYS A 3 -9.46 24.44 -64.25
C LYS A 3 -9.88 23.24 -63.40
N ARG A 4 -9.62 22.04 -63.90
CA ARG A 4 -9.72 20.78 -63.18
C ARG A 4 -8.59 20.69 -62.14
N ARG A 5 -8.95 20.47 -60.86
CA ARG A 5 -8.02 20.04 -59.84
C ARG A 5 -8.04 18.50 -59.75
N ILE A 6 -6.88 17.91 -59.99
CA ILE A 6 -6.63 16.48 -59.80
C ILE A 6 -6.29 16.28 -58.31
N ALA A 7 -7.09 15.49 -57.58
CA ALA A 7 -6.78 15.03 -56.23
C ALA A 7 -6.06 13.67 -56.34
N ILE A 8 -4.82 13.63 -55.87
CA ILE A 8 -4.04 12.39 -55.72
C ILE A 8 -4.37 11.82 -54.34
N VAL A 9 -5.02 10.67 -54.32
CA VAL A 9 -5.28 9.89 -53.10
C VAL A 9 -4.08 8.97 -52.90
N PHE A 10 -3.31 9.20 -51.84
CA PHE A 10 -2.33 8.23 -51.35
C PHE A 10 -3.02 7.22 -50.43
N ALA A 11 -3.13 5.99 -50.91
CA ALA A 11 -3.54 4.85 -50.08
C ALA A 11 -2.33 4.39 -49.28
N PHE A 12 -2.35 4.63 -47.97
CA PHE A 12 -1.43 3.97 -47.01
C PHE A 12 -2.00 2.58 -46.68
N ALA A 13 -1.37 1.54 -47.17
CA ALA A 13 -1.59 0.17 -46.70
C ALA A 13 -0.86 0.01 -45.38
N ALA A 14 -1.62 0.02 -44.25
CA ALA A 14 -1.11 -0.37 -42.97
C ALA A 14 -1.03 -1.90 -42.91
N ALA A 15 0.18 -2.46 -42.91
CA ALA A 15 0.42 -3.84 -42.60
C ALA A 15 0.14 -4.06 -41.10
N ILE A 16 -0.97 -4.69 -40.76
CA ILE A 16 -1.25 -5.20 -39.42
C ILE A 16 -0.39 -6.44 -39.23
N ALA A 17 0.75 -6.28 -38.53
CA ALA A 17 1.48 -7.41 -38.00
C ALA A 17 0.64 -8.01 -36.87
N GLY A 18 -0.04 -9.11 -37.14
CA GLY A 18 -0.71 -9.90 -36.13
C GLY A 18 0.34 -10.45 -35.17
N ALA A 19 0.37 -9.93 -33.93
CA ALA A 19 1.06 -10.60 -32.85
C ALA A 19 0.40 -11.96 -32.66
N ALA A 20 1.13 -13.02 -32.95
CA ALA A 20 0.72 -14.37 -32.64
C ALA A 20 0.51 -14.44 -31.11
N GLN A 21 -0.74 -14.66 -30.68
CA GLN A 21 -1.04 -15.04 -29.31
C GLN A 21 -0.26 -16.32 -29.01
N ALA A 22 0.55 -16.28 -27.95
CA ALA A 22 1.13 -17.49 -27.39
C ALA A 22 0.00 -18.49 -27.09
N PRO A 23 0.20 -19.77 -27.31
CA PRO A 23 -0.85 -20.77 -27.07
C PRO A 23 -1.25 -20.70 -25.59
N ASP A 24 -2.56 -20.61 -25.35
CA ASP A 24 -3.20 -20.78 -24.06
C ASP A 24 -2.71 -22.10 -23.47
N SER A 25 -1.80 -22.06 -22.52
CA SER A 25 -1.35 -23.25 -21.81
C SER A 25 -2.55 -23.73 -21.01
N GLY A 26 -3.21 -24.76 -21.45
CA GLY A 26 -4.34 -25.41 -20.80
C GLY A 26 -4.06 -25.68 -19.30
N PRO A 27 -5.07 -26.10 -18.53
CA PRO A 27 -4.98 -26.27 -17.09
C PRO A 27 -3.73 -27.08 -16.73
N GLN A 28 -2.96 -26.62 -15.76
CA GLN A 28 -1.82 -27.35 -15.21
C GLN A 28 -2.32 -28.70 -14.70
N SER A 29 -2.17 -29.76 -15.51
CA SER A 29 -2.59 -31.09 -15.15
C SER A 29 -1.55 -31.74 -14.27
N GLY A 30 -1.67 -31.54 -12.94
CA GLY A 30 -0.78 -32.18 -11.98
C GLY A 30 -0.83 -31.47 -10.62
N VAL A 31 -0.45 -32.20 -9.59
CA VAL A 31 -0.32 -31.66 -8.23
C VAL A 31 0.85 -30.68 -8.18
N VAL A 32 0.62 -29.48 -7.64
CA VAL A 32 1.67 -28.49 -7.39
C VAL A 32 2.43 -28.88 -6.12
N SER A 33 3.71 -29.17 -6.26
CA SER A 33 4.58 -29.49 -5.11
C SER A 33 5.26 -28.24 -4.59
N ILE A 34 5.02 -27.90 -3.31
CA ILE A 34 5.66 -26.81 -2.57
C ILE A 34 6.61 -27.39 -1.53
N GLY A 35 7.90 -27.06 -1.65
CA GLY A 35 8.92 -27.44 -0.68
C GLY A 35 9.29 -26.27 0.23
N VAL A 36 9.33 -26.50 1.56
CA VAL A 36 9.78 -25.51 2.57
C VAL A 36 10.93 -26.12 3.36
N ASP A 37 12.07 -25.45 3.38
CA ASP A 37 13.26 -25.90 4.12
C ASP A 37 13.55 -24.96 5.31
N LEU A 38 13.08 -25.34 6.50
CA LEU A 38 13.25 -24.58 7.73
C LEU A 38 14.70 -24.46 8.21
N ALA A 39 15.62 -25.27 7.66
CA ALA A 39 17.04 -25.21 7.98
C ALA A 39 17.79 -24.16 7.15
N LYS A 40 17.14 -23.59 6.11
CA LYS A 40 17.76 -22.62 5.18
C LYS A 40 17.12 -21.24 5.29
N PRO A 41 17.55 -20.37 6.23
CA PRO A 41 17.08 -19.00 6.29
C PRO A 41 17.59 -18.19 5.07
N VAL A 42 16.72 -17.33 4.53
CA VAL A 42 17.05 -16.41 3.43
C VAL A 42 17.09 -14.94 3.85
N GLY A 43 16.51 -14.61 5.00
CA GLY A 43 16.52 -13.25 5.54
C GLY A 43 15.49 -13.04 6.64
N ALA A 44 15.52 -11.88 7.28
CA ALA A 44 14.52 -11.51 8.26
C ALA A 44 13.11 -11.39 7.63
N TYR A 45 12.09 -11.84 8.33
CA TYR A 45 10.71 -11.49 7.99
C TYR A 45 10.39 -10.12 8.60
N LYS A 46 10.65 -9.06 7.84
CA LYS A 46 10.32 -7.71 8.27
C LYS A 46 8.82 -7.47 8.18
N PRO A 47 8.22 -6.73 9.12
CA PRO A 47 6.77 -6.45 9.12
C PRO A 47 6.42 -5.36 8.09
N ILE A 48 6.80 -5.55 6.82
CA ILE A 48 6.52 -4.59 5.74
C ILE A 48 5.02 -4.44 5.48
N TYR A 49 4.22 -5.41 5.90
CA TYR A 49 2.76 -5.44 5.84
C TYR A 49 2.08 -4.54 6.89
N ALA A 50 2.78 -4.12 7.95
CA ALA A 50 2.21 -3.39 9.09
C ALA A 50 2.15 -1.86 8.85
N TRP A 51 1.84 -1.46 7.62
CA TRP A 51 1.79 -0.06 7.19
C TRP A 51 0.54 0.19 6.35
N PHE A 52 -0.22 1.23 6.74
CA PHE A 52 -1.46 1.62 6.08
C PHE A 52 -1.51 3.13 5.87
N GLY A 53 -2.39 3.59 4.99
CA GLY A 53 -2.59 5.01 4.77
C GLY A 53 -3.92 5.31 4.08
N TYR A 54 -4.31 6.59 4.08
CA TYR A 54 -5.55 7.07 3.48
C TYR A 54 -5.57 8.59 3.30
N ASP A 55 -6.37 9.05 2.32
CA ASP A 55 -6.59 10.48 2.06
C ASP A 55 -7.47 11.12 3.14
N GLU A 56 -8.39 10.34 3.70
CA GLU A 56 -9.55 10.79 4.44
C GLU A 56 -9.32 10.75 5.95
N SER A 57 -8.30 11.47 6.47
CA SER A 57 -7.91 11.45 7.88
C SER A 57 -9.04 11.80 8.85
N ASN A 58 -10.09 12.51 8.39
CA ASN A 58 -11.24 12.84 9.22
C ASN A 58 -12.15 11.63 9.53
N TYR A 59 -12.08 10.52 8.77
CA TYR A 59 -12.78 9.27 9.13
C TYR A 59 -12.16 8.58 10.35
N THR A 60 -10.91 8.88 10.71
CA THR A 60 -10.23 8.29 11.87
C THR A 60 -11.04 8.40 13.16
N THR A 61 -11.73 9.53 13.35
CA THR A 61 -12.47 9.84 14.58
C THR A 61 -13.89 9.29 14.59
N MET A 62 -14.36 8.71 13.48
CA MET A 62 -15.68 8.11 13.37
C MET A 62 -15.73 6.73 14.06
N LYS A 63 -16.95 6.20 14.24
CA LYS A 63 -17.17 4.94 14.97
C LYS A 63 -16.37 3.78 14.40
N TYR A 64 -16.50 3.54 13.10
CA TYR A 64 -15.86 2.40 12.44
C TYR A 64 -14.38 2.66 12.16
N GLY A 65 -13.98 3.92 11.93
CA GLY A 65 -12.56 4.27 11.88
C GLY A 65 -11.82 3.92 13.18
N LYS A 66 -12.41 4.22 14.34
CA LYS A 66 -11.86 3.81 15.65
C LYS A 66 -11.84 2.30 15.84
N GLN A 67 -12.89 1.60 15.39
CA GLN A 67 -12.94 0.15 15.41
C GLN A 67 -11.79 -0.44 14.59
N LEU A 68 -11.63 0.02 13.34
CA LEU A 68 -10.57 -0.44 12.45
C LEU A 68 -9.16 -0.18 13.02
N LEU A 69 -8.93 0.96 13.68
CA LEU A 69 -7.65 1.21 14.36
C LEU A 69 -7.33 0.13 15.41
N GLY A 70 -8.32 -0.30 16.18
CA GLY A 70 -8.16 -1.41 17.14
C GLY A 70 -7.83 -2.72 16.44
N GLU A 71 -8.51 -3.03 15.34
CA GLU A 71 -8.26 -4.25 14.55
C GLU A 71 -6.87 -4.24 13.88
N LEU A 72 -6.40 -3.06 13.45
CA LEU A 72 -5.05 -2.88 12.91
C LEU A 72 -3.98 -3.05 14.02
N HIS A 73 -4.24 -2.58 15.22
CA HIS A 73 -3.35 -2.84 16.36
C HIS A 73 -3.22 -4.34 16.64
N ASP A 74 -4.34 -5.05 16.67
CA ASP A 74 -4.40 -6.46 17.04
C ASP A 74 -3.79 -7.41 15.98
N LEU A 75 -3.72 -6.98 14.71
CA LEU A 75 -3.21 -7.85 13.64
C LEU A 75 -1.68 -8.02 13.64
N SER A 76 -0.93 -7.17 14.34
CA SER A 76 0.53 -7.17 14.25
C SER A 76 1.21 -7.20 15.62
N PRO A 77 2.25 -8.02 15.81
CA PRO A 77 3.04 -8.03 17.05
C PRO A 77 3.94 -6.78 17.20
N VAL A 78 4.01 -5.94 16.19
CA VAL A 78 4.72 -4.66 16.22
C VAL A 78 3.75 -3.52 15.94
N PRO A 79 4.02 -2.28 16.44
CA PRO A 79 3.13 -1.17 16.18
C PRO A 79 2.89 -0.95 14.68
N VAL A 80 1.64 -0.96 14.28
CA VAL A 80 1.21 -0.59 12.92
C VAL A 80 1.49 0.88 12.71
N THR A 81 1.96 1.24 11.51
CA THR A 81 2.21 2.63 11.13
C THR A 81 1.11 3.10 10.18
N ILE A 82 0.58 4.30 10.43
CA ILE A 82 -0.42 4.93 9.55
C ILE A 82 0.11 6.25 9.00
N ARG A 83 0.04 6.40 7.68
CA ARG A 83 0.26 7.61 6.91
C ARG A 83 -1.09 8.21 6.50
N ALA A 84 -1.31 9.49 6.74
CA ALA A 84 -2.55 10.15 6.34
C ALA A 84 -2.26 11.46 5.61
N HIS A 85 -3.03 11.72 4.55
CA HIS A 85 -2.99 12.99 3.83
C HIS A 85 -3.71 14.12 4.57
N HIS A 86 -3.58 15.33 4.04
CA HIS A 86 -4.33 16.53 4.42
C HIS A 86 -4.14 17.00 5.88
N LEU A 87 -3.06 16.61 6.54
CA LEU A 87 -2.79 17.01 7.92
C LEU A 87 -2.59 18.53 8.09
N LEU A 88 -2.23 19.24 7.01
CA LEU A 88 -2.04 20.70 7.03
C LEU A 88 -3.05 21.46 6.16
N THR A 89 -3.96 20.75 5.48
CA THR A 89 -4.94 21.33 4.57
C THR A 89 -6.01 22.14 5.30
N SER A 90 -6.29 23.36 4.84
CA SER A 90 -7.36 24.18 5.40
C SER A 90 -8.74 23.62 5.10
N GLY A 91 -9.64 23.63 6.09
CA GLY A 91 -11.01 23.17 5.96
C GLY A 91 -11.70 23.05 7.32
N ASN A 92 -12.74 22.26 7.39
CA ASN A 92 -13.63 22.16 8.55
C ASN A 92 -13.57 20.83 9.31
N GLY A 93 -12.73 19.87 8.86
CA GLY A 93 -12.59 18.56 9.49
C GLY A 93 -13.76 17.58 9.25
N VAL A 94 -14.68 17.89 8.33
CA VAL A 94 -15.80 17.00 7.98
C VAL A 94 -15.27 15.82 7.15
N PRO A 95 -15.62 14.57 7.49
CA PRO A 95 -15.23 13.40 6.72
C PRO A 95 -15.86 13.38 5.33
N GLU A 96 -15.03 13.32 4.29
CA GLU A 96 -15.46 13.25 2.88
C GLU A 96 -14.54 12.33 2.08
N LEU A 97 -15.07 11.73 1.00
CA LEU A 97 -14.28 10.90 0.10
C LEU A 97 -13.25 11.76 -0.65
N LYS A 98 -12.05 11.24 -0.78
CA LYS A 98 -10.91 11.84 -1.52
C LYS A 98 -10.47 13.19 -0.96
N TRP A 99 -10.88 13.53 0.26
CA TRP A 99 -10.55 14.80 0.87
C TRP A 99 -10.55 14.72 2.39
N SER A 100 -9.68 15.53 2.97
CA SER A 100 -9.65 15.77 4.41
C SER A 100 -9.13 17.17 4.70
N SER A 101 -9.25 17.62 5.93
CA SER A 101 -8.76 18.93 6.32
C SER A 101 -8.58 19.03 7.84
N SER A 102 -7.69 19.92 8.25
CA SER A 102 -7.35 20.10 9.67
C SER A 102 -7.36 21.56 10.11
N ASN A 103 -7.18 22.49 9.17
CA ASN A 103 -7.14 23.93 9.40
C ASN A 103 -6.03 24.40 10.36
N VAL A 104 -4.88 23.73 10.38
CA VAL A 104 -3.78 23.99 11.34
C VAL A 104 -3.15 25.38 11.22
N PHE A 105 -3.38 26.11 10.12
CA PHE A 105 -2.75 27.38 9.84
C PHE A 105 -3.71 28.38 9.20
N SER A 106 -3.71 29.60 9.72
CA SER A 106 -4.34 30.78 9.13
C SER A 106 -3.50 32.03 9.42
N LEU A 107 -3.86 33.15 8.81
CA LEU A 107 -3.30 34.48 9.12
C LEU A 107 -4.36 35.33 9.79
N ASP A 108 -3.95 36.07 10.85
CA ASP A 108 -4.80 37.08 11.46
C ASP A 108 -4.92 38.35 10.57
N ALA A 109 -5.70 39.33 11.02
CA ALA A 109 -5.92 40.58 10.28
C ALA A 109 -4.62 41.40 10.05
N ASN A 110 -3.56 41.10 10.79
CA ASN A 110 -2.25 41.76 10.67
C ASN A 110 -1.25 40.91 9.87
N GLY A 111 -1.69 39.80 9.30
CA GLY A 111 -0.85 38.86 8.54
C GLY A 111 0.05 37.97 9.43
N LYS A 112 -0.23 37.86 10.71
CA LYS A 112 0.49 36.97 11.63
C LYS A 112 -0.04 35.54 11.57
N PRO A 113 0.84 34.51 11.62
CA PRO A 113 0.44 33.12 11.74
C PRO A 113 -0.39 32.85 13.00
N VAL A 114 -1.49 32.12 12.80
CA VAL A 114 -2.35 31.54 13.84
C VAL A 114 -2.38 30.06 13.65
N TYR A 115 -2.13 29.30 14.69
CA TYR A 115 -2.11 27.83 14.66
C TYR A 115 -3.28 27.27 15.46
N ASP A 116 -4.01 26.33 14.85
CA ASP A 116 -5.07 25.57 15.50
C ASP A 116 -4.88 24.07 15.23
N PHE A 117 -4.47 23.33 16.22
CA PHE A 117 -4.18 21.90 16.10
C PHE A 117 -5.34 21.00 16.52
N THR A 118 -6.52 21.58 16.81
CA THR A 118 -7.66 20.86 17.41
C THR A 118 -8.07 19.62 16.60
N ILE A 119 -8.18 19.73 15.27
CA ILE A 119 -8.63 18.61 14.41
C ILE A 119 -7.53 17.56 14.27
N THR A 120 -6.28 17.96 14.08
CA THR A 120 -5.16 17.01 14.03
C THR A 120 -4.96 16.29 15.36
N ASP A 121 -5.12 16.98 16.47
CA ASP A 121 -5.06 16.37 17.81
C ASP A 121 -6.09 15.25 17.97
N GLN A 122 -7.33 15.47 17.52
CA GLN A 122 -8.36 14.44 17.56
C GLN A 122 -7.93 13.18 16.79
N THR A 123 -7.34 13.34 15.59
CA THR A 123 -6.84 12.23 14.78
C THR A 123 -5.69 11.50 15.46
N PHE A 124 -4.68 12.24 15.93
CA PHE A 124 -3.50 11.63 16.57
C PHE A 124 -3.81 11.05 17.95
N ASP A 125 -4.77 11.61 18.68
CA ASP A 125 -5.23 11.03 19.95
C ASP A 125 -5.84 9.64 19.73
N GLU A 126 -6.62 9.42 18.65
CA GLU A 126 -7.15 8.09 18.34
C GLU A 126 -6.03 7.13 17.93
N TYR A 127 -5.01 7.58 17.18
CA TYR A 127 -3.83 6.75 16.91
C TYR A 127 -3.12 6.34 18.20
N GLN A 128 -2.91 7.28 19.12
CA GLN A 128 -2.25 6.95 20.39
C GLN A 128 -3.06 6.01 21.27
N LYS A 129 -4.39 6.20 21.35
CA LYS A 129 -5.29 5.30 22.08
C LYS A 129 -5.26 3.87 21.52
N ALA A 130 -5.15 3.73 20.21
CA ALA A 130 -5.08 2.45 19.53
C ALA A 130 -3.65 1.86 19.47
N GLY A 131 -2.62 2.54 19.99
CA GLY A 131 -1.24 2.05 19.89
C GLY A 131 -0.64 2.11 18.48
N ILE A 132 -1.20 2.92 17.61
CA ILE A 132 -0.76 3.13 16.22
C ILE A 132 0.38 4.15 16.19
N ARG A 133 1.39 3.91 15.36
CA ARG A 133 2.48 4.83 15.12
C ARG A 133 2.18 5.73 13.92
N PRO A 134 2.19 7.05 14.06
CA PRO A 134 2.02 7.95 12.92
C PRO A 134 3.24 7.99 11.98
N MET A 135 2.97 8.05 10.67
CA MET A 135 3.84 8.63 9.66
C MET A 135 3.22 9.96 9.24
N VAL A 136 3.85 11.05 9.67
CA VAL A 136 3.32 12.41 9.53
C VAL A 136 3.64 12.91 8.14
N GLU A 137 2.66 12.93 7.25
CA GLU A 137 2.81 13.60 5.95
C GLU A 137 2.65 15.10 6.12
N LEU A 138 3.67 15.87 5.75
CA LEU A 138 3.67 17.34 5.80
C LEU A 138 3.06 17.89 4.50
N GLY A 139 1.73 17.89 4.44
CA GLY A 139 0.91 18.31 3.29
C GLY A 139 -0.57 18.41 3.65
N PHE A 140 -1.41 19.03 2.83
CA PHE A 140 -1.03 19.89 1.71
C PHE A 140 -0.94 21.36 2.14
N MET A 141 -0.75 22.29 1.14
CA MET A 141 -0.53 23.70 1.47
C MET A 141 -1.76 24.34 2.10
N PRO A 142 -1.66 24.96 3.29
CA PRO A 142 -2.77 25.74 3.86
C PRO A 142 -3.19 26.90 2.96
N LYS A 143 -4.47 27.24 2.98
CA LYS A 143 -5.07 28.29 2.11
C LYS A 143 -4.31 29.61 2.19
N ASP A 144 -4.06 30.11 3.40
CA ASP A 144 -3.44 31.42 3.61
C ASP A 144 -1.94 31.42 3.32
N LEU A 145 -1.33 30.25 3.08
CA LEU A 145 0.08 30.12 2.72
C LEU A 145 0.30 29.76 1.25
N ALA A 146 -0.73 29.30 0.54
CA ALA A 146 -0.64 28.93 -0.88
C ALA A 146 -0.30 30.14 -1.76
N ALA A 147 0.67 29.98 -2.66
CA ALA A 147 0.98 30.96 -3.68
C ALA A 147 -0.10 31.01 -4.77
N THR A 148 -0.20 32.13 -5.48
CA THR A 148 -1.04 32.21 -6.67
C THR A 148 -0.30 31.58 -7.86
N VAL A 149 -0.90 30.57 -8.46
CA VAL A 149 -0.40 29.93 -9.68
C VAL A 149 -1.37 30.22 -10.82
N PRO A 150 -0.91 30.68 -12.01
CA PRO A 150 -1.79 30.97 -13.15
C PRO A 150 -2.66 29.75 -13.50
N GLY A 151 -3.97 29.95 -13.61
CA GLY A 151 -4.94 28.88 -13.89
C GLY A 151 -5.37 28.05 -12.70
N VAL A 152 -4.78 28.24 -11.51
CA VAL A 152 -5.13 27.54 -10.27
C VAL A 152 -5.43 28.59 -9.20
N THR A 153 -6.63 29.14 -9.23
CA THR A 153 -7.00 30.30 -8.38
C THR A 153 -7.88 29.96 -7.20
N GLU A 154 -8.55 28.79 -7.21
CA GLU A 154 -9.46 28.40 -6.16
C GLU A 154 -8.79 27.42 -5.20
N TYR A 155 -8.91 27.72 -3.91
CA TYR A 155 -8.62 26.78 -2.84
C TYR A 155 -9.88 25.94 -2.60
N GLN A 156 -9.77 24.65 -2.86
CA GLN A 156 -10.91 23.74 -2.78
C GLN A 156 -10.98 23.12 -1.41
N LEU A 157 -12.18 23.16 -0.81
CA LEU A 157 -12.46 22.55 0.49
C LEU A 157 -12.96 21.11 0.36
N HIS A 158 -13.18 20.64 -0.88
CA HIS A 158 -13.66 19.30 -1.21
C HIS A 158 -13.01 18.86 -2.50
N TYR A 159 -12.93 17.57 -2.72
CA TYR A 159 -12.35 17.02 -3.95
C TYR A 159 -13.29 17.30 -5.15
N PRO A 160 -12.99 18.25 -6.03
CA PRO A 160 -13.84 18.52 -7.17
C PRO A 160 -13.41 17.65 -8.36
N LYS A 161 -14.35 17.11 -9.04
CA LYS A 161 -14.13 16.61 -10.40
C LYS A 161 -14.10 17.80 -11.37
N PRO A 162 -13.09 17.89 -12.25
CA PRO A 162 -12.02 16.93 -12.59
C PRO A 162 -10.62 17.29 -12.07
N THR A 163 -10.44 18.33 -11.25
CA THR A 163 -9.13 18.82 -10.82
C THR A 163 -8.81 18.39 -9.39
N MET A 164 -7.60 17.84 -9.19
CA MET A 164 -7.14 17.43 -7.88
C MET A 164 -6.62 18.62 -7.09
N GLY A 165 -7.21 18.91 -5.93
CA GLY A 165 -6.65 19.74 -4.87
C GLY A 165 -6.59 21.27 -5.10
N GLY A 166 -6.72 21.77 -6.32
CA GLY A 166 -6.66 23.21 -6.56
C GLY A 166 -5.43 23.86 -5.95
N ALA A 167 -5.61 25.02 -5.31
CA ALA A 167 -4.51 25.79 -4.72
C ALA A 167 -3.85 25.14 -3.48
N SER A 168 -4.41 24.08 -2.91
CA SER A 168 -3.72 23.30 -1.85
C SER A 168 -2.47 22.58 -2.39
N ASN A 169 -2.35 22.41 -3.70
CA ASN A 169 -1.19 21.83 -4.37
C ASN A 169 -0.17 22.89 -4.86
N ASN A 170 -0.40 24.18 -4.57
CA ASN A 170 0.51 25.25 -4.96
C ASN A 170 1.72 25.33 -4.02
N PRO A 171 2.86 25.85 -4.49
CA PRO A 171 3.98 26.21 -3.64
C PRO A 171 3.57 27.21 -2.53
N PRO A 172 4.31 27.29 -1.45
CA PRO A 172 4.07 28.36 -0.46
C PRO A 172 4.46 29.71 -1.04
N LYS A 173 3.69 30.74 -0.75
CA LYS A 173 4.07 32.14 -1.06
C LYS A 173 5.27 32.63 -0.25
N ASP A 174 5.56 31.97 0.89
CA ASP A 174 6.71 32.22 1.75
C ASP A 174 7.24 30.90 2.33
N TYR A 175 8.42 30.49 1.87
CA TYR A 175 9.08 29.26 2.31
C TYR A 175 9.55 29.32 3.77
N LYS A 176 9.89 30.52 4.29
CA LYS A 176 10.26 30.65 5.71
C LYS A 176 9.04 30.41 6.60
N MET A 177 7.89 30.97 6.21
CA MET A 177 6.63 30.76 6.92
C MET A 177 6.18 29.30 6.87
N TRP A 178 6.42 28.61 5.73
CA TRP A 178 6.24 27.15 5.63
C TRP A 178 7.12 26.38 6.62
N GLY A 179 8.42 26.68 6.67
CA GLY A 179 9.34 26.07 7.63
C GLY A 179 8.94 26.33 9.09
N GLU A 180 8.45 27.53 9.41
CA GLU A 180 7.95 27.88 10.75
C GLU A 180 6.65 27.16 11.09
N LEU A 181 5.71 26.97 10.14
CA LEU A 181 4.53 26.14 10.33
C LEU A 181 4.94 24.71 10.69
N VAL A 182 5.82 24.10 9.90
CA VAL A 182 6.30 22.72 10.13
C VAL A 182 7.01 22.60 11.48
N ARG A 183 7.82 23.61 11.85
CA ARG A 183 8.47 23.65 13.16
C ARG A 183 7.45 23.74 14.30
N ALA A 184 6.46 24.63 14.18
CA ALA A 184 5.42 24.83 15.19
C ALA A 184 4.56 23.56 15.35
N TYR A 185 4.17 22.92 14.24
CA TYR A 185 3.43 21.67 14.24
C TYR A 185 4.22 20.54 14.91
N THR A 186 5.48 20.35 14.52
CA THR A 186 6.35 19.33 15.14
C THR A 186 6.56 19.59 16.63
N ALA A 187 6.76 20.86 17.03
CA ALA A 187 6.91 21.25 18.44
C ALA A 187 5.63 20.96 19.25
N HIS A 188 4.45 21.19 18.65
CA HIS A 188 3.17 20.86 19.26
C HIS A 188 3.02 19.35 19.47
N LEU A 189 3.32 18.52 18.44
CA LEU A 189 3.30 17.06 18.57
C LEU A 189 4.23 16.58 19.70
N VAL A 190 5.44 17.15 19.78
CA VAL A 190 6.40 16.83 20.86
C VAL A 190 5.87 17.25 22.23
N ALA A 191 5.24 18.41 22.33
CA ALA A 191 4.67 18.90 23.60
C ALA A 191 3.49 18.03 24.06
N ARG A 192 2.64 17.57 23.12
CA ARG A 192 1.44 16.78 23.43
C ARG A 192 1.74 15.33 23.71
N TYR A 193 2.55 14.68 22.86
CA TYR A 193 2.77 13.21 22.90
C TYR A 193 4.12 12.82 23.50
N GLY A 194 4.97 13.79 23.80
CA GLY A 194 6.28 13.55 24.40
C GLY A 194 7.38 13.25 23.37
N ARG A 195 8.59 13.76 23.68
CA ARG A 195 9.77 13.62 22.82
C ARG A 195 10.11 12.17 22.48
N ALA A 196 10.07 11.27 23.47
CA ALA A 196 10.43 9.85 23.28
C ALA A 196 9.51 9.20 22.24
N GLN A 197 8.21 9.44 22.33
CA GLN A 197 7.21 8.90 21.43
C GLN A 197 7.38 9.47 20.01
N VAL A 198 7.39 10.80 19.87
CA VAL A 198 7.46 11.45 18.55
C VAL A 198 8.80 11.19 17.84
N SER A 199 9.88 10.91 18.57
CA SER A 199 11.16 10.50 17.96
C SER A 199 11.11 9.16 17.22
N THR A 200 10.07 8.36 17.43
CA THR A 200 9.86 7.10 16.71
C THR A 200 9.02 7.27 15.43
N TRP A 201 8.45 8.46 15.22
CA TRP A 201 7.58 8.73 14.08
C TRP A 201 8.40 9.11 12.85
N TYR A 202 7.80 8.87 11.66
CA TYR A 202 8.35 9.29 10.39
C TYR A 202 7.72 10.61 9.96
N PHE A 203 8.52 11.54 9.43
CA PHE A 203 8.05 12.79 8.84
C PHE A 203 8.34 12.74 7.35
N GLU A 204 7.31 12.65 6.53
CA GLU A 204 7.40 12.65 5.08
C GLU A 204 6.97 14.00 4.52
N VAL A 205 7.74 14.53 3.57
CA VAL A 205 7.44 15.85 3.00
C VAL A 205 6.64 15.71 1.72
N TRP A 206 5.35 16.08 1.79
CA TRP A 206 4.43 16.12 0.66
C TRP A 206 3.97 14.74 0.16
N ASN A 207 3.18 14.78 -0.96
CA ASN A 207 2.69 13.61 -1.70
C ASN A 207 2.81 13.83 -3.19
N GLU A 208 3.41 12.89 -3.93
CA GLU A 208 3.51 12.81 -5.39
C GLU A 208 3.86 14.14 -6.09
N PRO A 209 4.95 14.82 -5.70
CA PRO A 209 5.30 16.13 -6.21
C PRO A 209 5.76 16.12 -7.68
N ASP A 210 5.85 14.96 -8.30
CA ASP A 210 6.19 14.77 -9.72
C ASP A 210 4.97 14.77 -10.64
N ILE A 211 3.74 14.85 -10.09
CA ILE A 211 2.47 14.93 -10.84
C ILE A 211 1.62 16.12 -10.38
N VAL A 212 0.31 16.07 -10.62
CA VAL A 212 -0.64 17.19 -10.38
C VAL A 212 -0.86 17.54 -8.89
N TYR A 213 -0.31 16.79 -7.97
CA TYR A 213 -0.29 17.16 -6.56
C TYR A 213 0.74 18.25 -6.22
N TRP A 214 1.49 18.71 -7.21
CA TRP A 214 2.41 19.85 -7.07
C TRP A 214 2.34 20.74 -8.32
N HIS A 215 1.99 22.01 -8.13
CA HIS A 215 1.89 23.00 -9.20
C HIS A 215 3.15 23.85 -9.37
N GLY A 216 4.22 23.51 -8.68
CA GLY A 216 5.53 24.13 -8.82
C GLY A 216 6.49 23.32 -9.69
N THR A 217 7.72 23.81 -9.82
CA THR A 217 8.84 23.08 -10.42
C THR A 217 9.42 22.05 -9.45
N PRO A 218 10.21 21.08 -9.92
CA PRO A 218 10.97 20.18 -9.04
C PRO A 218 11.88 20.94 -8.06
N GLU A 219 12.54 22.00 -8.51
CA GLU A 219 13.45 22.82 -7.71
C GLU A 219 12.70 23.57 -6.60
N GLU A 220 11.47 24.01 -6.86
CA GLU A 220 10.59 24.59 -5.83
C GLU A 220 10.15 23.56 -4.80
N TYR A 221 9.91 22.30 -5.21
CA TYR A 221 9.66 21.20 -4.27
C TYR A 221 10.90 20.88 -3.43
N PHE A 222 12.10 20.84 -4.02
CA PHE A 222 13.32 20.61 -3.26
C PHE A 222 13.53 21.71 -2.20
N LYS A 223 13.24 22.94 -2.54
CA LYS A 223 13.23 24.04 -1.59
C LYS A 223 12.14 23.86 -0.49
N LEU A 224 10.94 23.41 -0.85
CA LEU A 224 9.90 23.07 0.13
C LEU A 224 10.39 22.02 1.12
N TYR A 225 11.02 20.96 0.60
CA TYR A 225 11.61 19.88 1.38
C TYR A 225 12.67 20.42 2.37
N ASP A 226 13.57 21.26 1.91
CA ASP A 226 14.63 21.85 2.73
C ASP A 226 14.07 22.59 3.94
N TYR A 227 13.08 23.46 3.71
CA TYR A 227 12.46 24.23 4.80
C TYR A 227 11.64 23.34 5.74
N ALA A 228 10.95 22.34 5.23
CA ALA A 228 10.23 21.37 6.06
C ALA A 228 11.19 20.55 6.92
N ALA A 229 12.22 19.96 6.33
CA ALA A 229 13.21 19.15 7.04
C ALA A 229 13.96 19.97 8.12
N ALA A 230 14.32 21.21 7.80
CA ALA A 230 14.93 22.13 8.78
C ALA A 230 13.95 22.46 9.92
N GLY A 231 12.67 22.70 9.62
CA GLY A 231 11.62 22.96 10.61
C GLY A 231 11.42 21.79 11.57
N VAL A 232 11.28 20.55 11.03
CA VAL A 232 11.18 19.32 11.84
C VAL A 232 12.40 19.17 12.75
N ARG A 233 13.61 19.29 12.20
CA ARG A 233 14.87 19.13 12.96
C ARG A 233 15.09 20.24 14.00
N ALA A 234 14.60 21.44 13.76
CA ALA A 234 14.65 22.54 14.74
C ALA A 234 13.76 22.26 15.95
N ALA A 235 12.59 21.66 15.76
CA ALA A 235 11.68 21.27 16.85
C ALA A 235 12.09 19.97 17.55
N LEU A 236 12.55 18.99 16.77
CA LEU A 236 12.94 17.65 17.24
C LEU A 236 14.27 17.24 16.62
N PRO A 237 15.41 17.62 17.21
CA PRO A 237 16.73 17.13 16.78
C PRO A 237 16.76 15.59 16.76
N GLY A 238 17.18 15.00 15.65
CA GLY A 238 17.19 13.54 15.47
C GLY A 238 15.87 12.94 14.99
N ALA A 239 14.84 13.76 14.67
CA ALA A 239 13.62 13.26 14.02
C ALA A 239 13.92 12.51 12.72
N ILE A 240 13.10 11.52 12.36
CA ILE A 240 13.24 10.73 11.13
C ILE A 240 12.51 11.47 10.01
N VAL A 241 13.24 12.08 9.06
CA VAL A 241 12.68 12.89 7.96
C VAL A 241 13.07 12.29 6.62
N GLY A 242 12.14 12.23 5.68
CA GLY A 242 12.40 11.70 4.35
C GLY A 242 11.35 12.04 3.31
N GLY A 243 11.46 11.39 2.16
CA GLY A 243 10.64 11.59 0.97
C GLY A 243 11.31 10.95 -0.25
N PRO A 244 10.95 11.35 -1.47
CA PRO A 244 10.04 12.44 -1.82
C PRO A 244 8.57 12.04 -1.98
N ALA A 245 8.18 10.81 -1.63
CA ALA A 245 6.84 10.28 -1.88
C ALA A 245 6.41 10.45 -3.36
N SER A 246 7.34 10.26 -4.30
CA SER A 246 7.07 10.41 -5.73
C SER A 246 6.30 9.21 -6.29
N THR A 247 5.73 9.37 -7.47
CA THR A 247 5.14 8.22 -8.18
C THR A 247 6.20 7.16 -8.51
N GLY A 248 5.76 5.94 -8.85
CA GLY A 248 6.67 4.82 -9.13
C GLY A 248 7.60 5.07 -10.31
N PRO A 249 8.93 4.95 -10.14
CA PRO A 249 9.94 5.41 -11.10
C PRO A 249 10.17 4.48 -12.30
N SER A 250 9.18 3.69 -12.72
CA SER A 250 9.24 2.95 -14.01
C SER A 250 9.16 3.89 -15.21
N GLY A 251 8.38 4.97 -15.12
CA GLY A 251 8.30 6.01 -16.15
C GLY A 251 9.48 6.99 -16.12
N ALA A 252 9.83 7.56 -17.29
CA ALA A 252 11.00 8.45 -17.42
C ALA A 252 10.91 9.69 -16.54
N LYS A 253 9.72 10.33 -16.44
CA LYS A 253 9.51 11.55 -15.64
C LYS A 253 9.70 11.28 -14.15
N ALA A 254 9.04 10.25 -13.60
CA ALA A 254 9.13 9.88 -12.20
C ALA A 254 10.57 9.41 -11.83
N ARG A 255 11.22 8.67 -12.74
CA ARG A 255 12.62 8.28 -12.59
C ARG A 255 13.53 9.50 -12.47
N ALA A 256 13.44 10.43 -13.40
CA ALA A 256 14.24 11.65 -13.39
C ALA A 256 13.99 12.51 -12.16
N PHE A 257 12.75 12.54 -11.67
CA PHE A 257 12.41 13.28 -10.45
C PHE A 257 13.09 12.65 -9.21
N LEU A 258 12.96 11.33 -9.04
CA LEU A 258 13.61 10.64 -7.90
C LEU A 258 15.15 10.79 -7.94
N GLU A 259 15.77 10.63 -9.13
CA GLU A 259 17.21 10.82 -9.29
C GLU A 259 17.64 12.26 -8.93
N LYS A 260 16.96 13.28 -9.45
CA LYS A 260 17.23 14.69 -9.12
C LYS A 260 17.07 15.00 -7.62
N PHE A 261 16.04 14.41 -6.97
CA PHE A 261 15.85 14.57 -5.53
C PHE A 261 16.99 13.97 -4.72
N LEU A 262 17.45 12.78 -5.09
CA LEU A 262 18.59 12.14 -4.42
C LEU A 262 19.89 12.92 -4.68
N ASP A 263 20.10 13.42 -5.90
CA ASP A 263 21.25 14.29 -6.22
C ASP A 263 21.24 15.59 -5.39
N HIS A 264 20.07 16.25 -5.26
CA HIS A 264 19.86 17.40 -4.40
C HIS A 264 20.24 17.11 -2.94
N CYS A 265 19.73 16.03 -2.35
CA CYS A 265 20.07 15.64 -0.98
C CYS A 265 21.54 15.23 -0.79
N LEU A 266 22.21 14.80 -1.86
CA LEU A 266 23.60 14.36 -1.80
C LEU A 266 24.61 15.50 -1.96
N HIS A 267 24.34 16.42 -2.89
CA HIS A 267 25.32 17.38 -3.41
C HIS A 267 25.06 18.83 -3.01
N ASP A 268 23.79 19.18 -2.77
CA ASP A 268 23.42 20.56 -2.49
C ASP A 268 23.44 20.89 -0.99
N LYS A 269 23.18 22.13 -0.70
CA LYS A 269 22.97 22.66 0.64
C LYS A 269 21.54 23.11 0.79
N SER A 270 20.97 22.85 1.96
CA SER A 270 19.61 23.28 2.30
C SER A 270 19.42 24.78 2.07
N ALA A 271 18.42 25.12 1.27
CA ALA A 271 18.00 26.51 1.06
C ALA A 271 17.49 27.20 2.33
N ALA A 272 17.15 26.43 3.37
CA ALA A 272 16.65 26.95 4.63
C ALA A 272 17.78 27.49 5.54
N ASP A 273 18.92 26.78 5.63
CA ASP A 273 19.98 27.08 6.63
C ASP A 273 21.41 26.85 6.12
N GLY A 274 21.61 26.48 4.85
CA GLY A 274 22.92 26.25 4.24
C GLY A 274 23.64 24.98 4.71
N LYS A 275 23.00 24.12 5.50
CA LYS A 275 23.58 22.87 6.00
C LYS A 275 23.37 21.70 5.03
N ALA A 276 23.87 20.53 5.41
CA ALA A 276 23.55 19.28 4.71
C ALA A 276 22.04 18.99 4.85
N ILE A 277 21.44 18.55 3.76
CA ILE A 277 20.00 18.23 3.70
C ILE A 277 19.76 16.89 4.41
N PRO A 278 18.88 16.82 5.42
CA PRO A 278 18.54 15.56 6.08
C PRO A 278 17.77 14.63 5.14
N LEU A 279 18.15 13.34 5.10
CA LEU A 279 17.38 12.29 4.43
C LEU A 279 17.62 10.99 5.21
N ASP A 280 16.62 10.52 5.95
CA ASP A 280 16.73 9.34 6.81
C ASP A 280 16.00 8.13 6.22
N PHE A 281 15.08 8.32 5.28
CA PHE A 281 14.42 7.28 4.49
C PHE A 281 14.07 7.82 3.11
N ILE A 282 13.85 6.89 2.17
CA ILE A 282 13.43 7.21 0.80
C ILE A 282 12.06 6.61 0.58
N SER A 283 11.15 7.37 -0.05
CA SER A 283 9.80 6.89 -0.33
C SER A 283 9.36 7.15 -1.77
N PHE A 284 8.55 6.23 -2.31
CA PHE A 284 7.88 6.34 -3.62
C PHE A 284 6.73 5.35 -3.70
N HIS A 285 5.85 5.50 -4.72
CA HIS A 285 4.58 4.82 -4.84
C HIS A 285 4.54 3.87 -6.04
N PRO A 286 4.97 2.60 -5.93
CA PRO A 286 4.73 1.62 -6.98
C PRO A 286 3.25 1.25 -7.01
N LYS A 287 2.65 1.33 -8.18
CA LYS A 287 1.23 0.99 -8.40
C LYS A 287 1.10 -0.05 -9.51
N GLY A 288 0.15 -0.96 -9.33
CA GLY A 288 -0.36 -1.82 -10.39
C GLY A 288 -1.19 -1.02 -11.39
N ARG A 289 -1.84 -1.72 -12.31
CA ARG A 289 -2.70 -1.09 -13.33
C ARG A 289 -3.81 -2.04 -13.76
N PRO A 290 -4.83 -2.29 -12.93
CA PRO A 290 -5.96 -3.11 -13.34
C PRO A 290 -6.74 -2.44 -14.46
N VAL A 291 -7.24 -3.24 -15.38
CA VAL A 291 -8.07 -2.82 -16.52
C VAL A 291 -9.21 -3.81 -16.71
N THR A 292 -10.30 -3.37 -17.33
CA THR A 292 -11.37 -4.28 -17.77
C THR A 292 -11.04 -4.83 -19.15
N VAL A 293 -11.03 -6.15 -19.27
CA VAL A 293 -10.79 -6.87 -20.51
C VAL A 293 -11.90 -7.89 -20.70
N ASN A 294 -12.64 -7.82 -21.80
CA ASN A 294 -13.71 -8.77 -22.13
C ASN A 294 -14.70 -9.02 -20.97
N GLY A 295 -15.01 -8.00 -20.18
CA GLY A 295 -15.98 -8.04 -19.08
C GLY A 295 -15.47 -8.54 -17.74
N HIS A 296 -14.17 -8.84 -17.58
CA HIS A 296 -13.53 -9.17 -16.32
C HIS A 296 -12.39 -8.20 -16.00
N VAL A 297 -11.97 -8.14 -14.74
CA VAL A 297 -10.78 -7.38 -14.36
C VAL A 297 -9.52 -8.16 -14.70
N ARG A 298 -8.54 -7.45 -15.22
CA ARG A 298 -7.17 -7.91 -15.39
C ARG A 298 -6.26 -7.05 -14.55
N MET A 299 -5.63 -7.63 -13.55
CA MET A 299 -4.67 -6.97 -12.67
C MET A 299 -3.38 -6.63 -13.42
N GLY A 300 -2.58 -5.78 -12.86
CA GLY A 300 -1.33 -5.34 -13.45
C GLY A 300 -0.17 -5.43 -12.47
N ILE A 301 0.05 -6.59 -11.84
CA ILE A 301 1.12 -6.79 -10.86
C ILE A 301 2.50 -6.43 -11.43
N ALA A 302 2.74 -6.70 -12.72
CA ALA A 302 3.98 -6.34 -13.39
C ALA A 302 4.28 -4.82 -13.29
N ASN A 303 3.27 -3.95 -13.37
CA ASN A 303 3.46 -2.51 -13.28
C ASN A 303 4.01 -2.09 -11.91
N GLU A 304 3.45 -2.64 -10.84
CA GLU A 304 3.92 -2.39 -9.47
C GLU A 304 5.35 -2.89 -9.27
N LEU A 305 5.61 -4.13 -9.68
CA LEU A 305 6.93 -4.73 -9.52
C LEU A 305 8.02 -4.05 -10.36
N GLN A 306 7.70 -3.60 -11.58
CA GLN A 306 8.61 -2.78 -12.41
C GLN A 306 8.93 -1.45 -11.74
N ALA A 307 7.94 -0.79 -11.14
CA ALA A 307 8.14 0.48 -10.46
C ALA A 307 8.99 0.29 -9.20
N ALA A 308 8.73 -0.74 -8.40
CA ALA A 308 9.52 -1.08 -7.23
C ALA A 308 10.97 -1.44 -7.62
N GLN A 309 11.16 -2.32 -8.61
CA GLN A 309 12.48 -2.71 -9.10
C GLN A 309 13.29 -1.50 -9.61
N ALA A 310 12.64 -0.60 -10.36
CA ALA A 310 13.30 0.61 -10.85
C ALA A 310 13.76 1.51 -9.69
N GLY A 311 12.90 1.75 -8.70
CA GLY A 311 13.23 2.53 -7.51
C GLY A 311 14.37 1.91 -6.70
N PHE A 312 14.32 0.60 -6.45
CA PHE A 312 15.38 -0.12 -5.74
C PHE A 312 16.73 -0.02 -6.48
N ARG A 313 16.73 -0.20 -7.80
CA ARG A 313 17.95 -0.02 -8.62
C ARG A 313 18.49 1.40 -8.60
N ILE A 314 17.62 2.42 -8.57
CA ILE A 314 18.02 3.83 -8.43
C ILE A 314 18.73 4.00 -7.09
N VAL A 315 18.07 3.68 -5.98
CA VAL A 315 18.62 3.86 -4.63
C VAL A 315 19.95 3.11 -4.45
N ALA A 316 20.04 1.87 -4.96
CA ALA A 316 21.28 1.07 -4.88
C ALA A 316 22.49 1.72 -5.56
N ARG A 317 22.29 2.64 -6.52
CA ARG A 317 23.38 3.38 -7.18
C ARG A 317 23.96 4.53 -6.35
N TYR A 318 23.30 4.92 -5.25
CA TYR A 318 23.76 5.98 -4.35
C TYR A 318 24.39 5.36 -3.09
N PRO A 319 25.71 5.18 -2.99
CA PRO A 319 26.35 4.47 -1.87
C PRO A 319 25.99 5.06 -0.50
N LYS A 320 25.81 6.40 -0.41
CA LYS A 320 25.41 7.09 0.83
C LYS A 320 24.00 6.72 1.26
N PHE A 321 23.12 6.42 0.32
CA PHE A 321 21.68 6.19 0.54
C PHE A 321 21.25 4.73 0.38
N ALA A 322 22.11 3.86 -0.19
CA ALA A 322 21.77 2.47 -0.54
C ALA A 322 21.30 1.61 0.66
N ARG A 323 21.63 2.03 1.88
CA ARG A 323 21.21 1.34 3.12
C ARG A 323 20.12 2.06 3.89
N LEU A 324 19.69 3.24 3.44
CA LEU A 324 18.57 3.93 4.08
C LEU A 324 17.29 3.08 3.96
N PRO A 325 16.39 3.17 4.92
CA PRO A 325 15.08 2.58 4.82
C PRO A 325 14.37 3.04 3.53
N ILE A 326 13.79 2.10 2.79
CA ILE A 326 12.85 2.39 1.71
C ILE A 326 11.45 2.11 2.24
N ILE A 327 10.59 3.09 2.11
CA ILE A 327 9.17 3.03 2.41
C ILE A 327 8.43 3.15 1.07
N LEU A 328 7.80 2.06 0.62
CA LEU A 328 6.83 2.15 -0.45
C LEU A 328 5.57 2.74 0.19
N SER A 329 5.49 4.08 0.22
CA SER A 329 4.49 4.80 1.02
C SER A 329 3.08 4.80 0.42
N GLU A 330 2.94 4.16 -0.75
CA GLU A 330 1.71 3.60 -1.31
C GLU A 330 2.12 2.47 -2.28
N ALA A 331 1.79 1.22 -1.94
CA ALA A 331 2.10 0.03 -2.74
C ALA A 331 0.81 -0.77 -2.92
N ASP A 332 0.11 -0.52 -4.02
CA ASP A 332 -1.25 -0.96 -4.24
C ASP A 332 -1.51 -1.36 -5.70
N PRO A 333 -2.59 -2.11 -5.95
CA PRO A 333 -2.96 -2.47 -7.32
C PRO A 333 -3.26 -1.27 -8.25
N GLU A 334 -3.65 -0.09 -7.70
CA GLU A 334 -3.93 1.12 -8.48
C GLU A 334 -3.88 2.40 -7.61
N GLY A 335 -4.05 3.58 -8.24
CA GLY A 335 -3.86 4.87 -7.58
C GLY A 335 -5.06 5.44 -6.81
N CYS A 336 -6.32 5.01 -7.09
CA CYS A 336 -7.49 5.67 -6.50
C CYS A 336 -8.23 4.77 -5.50
N ALA A 337 -8.01 4.95 -4.19
CA ALA A 337 -8.69 4.17 -3.15
C ALA A 337 -10.20 4.46 -3.10
N ALA A 338 -10.59 5.72 -3.08
CA ALA A 338 -11.99 6.16 -2.98
C ALA A 338 -12.72 6.28 -4.34
N CYS A 339 -12.26 5.55 -5.37
CA CYS A 339 -12.99 5.38 -6.63
C CYS A 339 -13.81 4.10 -6.56
N SER A 340 -15.14 4.24 -6.66
CA SER A 340 -16.05 3.11 -6.57
C SER A 340 -16.06 2.24 -7.84
N MET A 341 -16.65 1.05 -7.74
CA MET A 341 -16.91 0.20 -8.91
C MET A 341 -17.98 0.80 -9.85
N ARG A 342 -18.77 1.79 -9.41
CA ARG A 342 -19.68 2.56 -10.28
C ARG A 342 -18.90 3.52 -11.17
N GLU A 343 -17.80 4.09 -10.64
CA GLU A 343 -16.90 4.96 -11.43
C GLU A 343 -15.99 4.15 -12.35
N ASN A 344 -15.48 3.02 -11.86
CA ASN A 344 -14.64 2.09 -12.61
C ASN A 344 -14.98 0.63 -12.25
N PRO A 345 -15.69 -0.10 -13.12
CA PRO A 345 -16.09 -1.49 -12.86
C PRO A 345 -14.91 -2.43 -12.54
N ALA A 346 -13.70 -2.12 -13.00
CA ALA A 346 -12.51 -2.89 -12.65
C ALA A 346 -12.26 -2.94 -11.14
N ASN A 347 -12.75 -1.96 -10.37
CA ASN A 347 -12.55 -1.89 -8.93
C ASN A 347 -13.35 -2.92 -8.12
N ALA A 348 -14.27 -3.66 -8.74
CA ALA A 348 -15.08 -4.68 -8.08
C ALA A 348 -14.24 -5.79 -7.40
N TYR A 349 -13.03 -6.07 -7.90
CA TYR A 349 -12.10 -7.07 -7.34
C TYR A 349 -11.73 -6.81 -5.87
N ARG A 350 -11.81 -5.56 -5.42
CA ARG A 350 -11.40 -5.14 -4.08
C ARG A 350 -12.24 -5.75 -2.97
N ASN A 351 -13.51 -6.05 -3.28
CA ASN A 351 -14.42 -6.69 -2.33
C ASN A 351 -14.14 -8.18 -2.09
N GLY A 352 -13.37 -8.82 -2.98
CA GLY A 352 -13.18 -10.27 -3.02
C GLY A 352 -11.75 -10.74 -2.71
N PRO A 353 -11.48 -12.05 -2.88
CA PRO A 353 -10.19 -12.66 -2.53
C PRO A 353 -9.04 -12.27 -3.47
N LEU A 354 -9.33 -11.76 -4.69
CA LEU A 354 -8.31 -11.37 -5.66
C LEU A 354 -7.34 -10.31 -5.09
N TYR A 355 -7.85 -9.35 -4.30
CA TYR A 355 -6.98 -8.34 -3.68
C TYR A 355 -6.00 -8.98 -2.68
N ALA A 356 -6.45 -9.96 -1.90
CA ALA A 356 -5.60 -10.69 -0.96
C ALA A 356 -4.52 -11.52 -1.67
N SER A 357 -4.86 -12.26 -2.72
CA SER A 357 -3.91 -13.08 -3.48
C SER A 357 -2.90 -12.25 -4.26
N TYR A 358 -3.33 -11.13 -4.86
CA TYR A 358 -2.43 -10.13 -5.45
C TYR A 358 -1.40 -9.64 -4.44
N THR A 359 -1.86 -9.23 -3.26
CA THR A 359 -0.99 -8.68 -2.20
C THR A 359 0.00 -9.73 -1.68
N ALA A 360 -0.41 -11.00 -1.58
CA ALA A 360 0.48 -12.11 -1.21
C ALA A 360 1.62 -12.30 -2.22
N ALA A 361 1.29 -12.37 -3.51
CA ALA A 361 2.26 -12.50 -4.60
C ALA A 361 3.20 -11.28 -4.67
N ALA A 362 2.65 -10.05 -4.56
CA ALA A 362 3.42 -8.82 -4.56
C ALA A 362 4.39 -8.75 -3.37
N MET A 363 3.95 -9.11 -2.16
CA MET A 363 4.79 -9.08 -0.96
C MET A 363 6.01 -10.00 -1.08
N LYS A 364 5.86 -11.23 -1.57
CA LYS A 364 7.00 -12.12 -1.83
C LYS A 364 7.94 -11.55 -2.88
N ALA A 365 7.40 -11.10 -4.02
CA ALA A 365 8.20 -10.51 -5.10
C ALA A 365 8.99 -9.28 -4.64
N LEU A 366 8.41 -8.43 -3.77
CA LEU A 366 9.10 -7.28 -3.18
C LEU A 366 10.26 -7.71 -2.25
N PHE A 367 10.11 -8.78 -1.46
CA PHE A 367 11.22 -9.34 -0.70
C PHE A 367 12.32 -9.86 -1.61
N GLU A 368 11.99 -10.55 -2.70
CA GLU A 368 12.96 -11.07 -3.67
C GLU A 368 13.69 -9.92 -4.41
N LEU A 369 12.98 -8.87 -4.81
CA LEU A 369 13.57 -7.67 -5.40
C LEU A 369 14.50 -6.94 -4.42
N GLN A 370 14.11 -6.82 -3.14
CA GLN A 370 14.97 -6.29 -2.08
C GLN A 370 16.27 -7.09 -1.97
N ASP A 371 16.16 -8.42 -1.90
CA ASP A 371 17.31 -9.30 -1.73
C ASP A 371 18.25 -9.23 -2.94
N ALA A 372 17.70 -9.20 -4.15
CA ALA A 372 18.47 -9.06 -5.40
C ALA A 372 19.21 -7.71 -5.51
N THR A 373 18.60 -6.62 -5.04
CA THR A 373 19.17 -5.27 -5.11
C THR A 373 19.93 -4.86 -3.85
N LYS A 374 19.81 -5.64 -2.76
CA LYS A 374 20.43 -5.40 -1.44
C LYS A 374 20.05 -4.07 -0.79
N VAL A 375 18.88 -3.57 -1.08
CA VAL A 375 18.31 -2.37 -0.44
C VAL A 375 17.61 -2.73 0.87
N ASN A 376 17.20 -1.72 1.64
CA ASN A 376 16.56 -1.88 2.94
C ASN A 376 15.06 -1.53 2.87
N LEU A 377 14.24 -2.40 2.29
CA LEU A 377 12.79 -2.26 2.32
C LEU A 377 12.27 -2.46 3.75
N ILE A 378 11.46 -1.53 4.26
CA ILE A 378 10.83 -1.62 5.58
C ILE A 378 9.31 -1.50 5.55
N ALA A 379 8.72 -1.05 4.44
CA ALA A 379 7.28 -0.86 4.30
C ALA A 379 6.79 -1.14 2.88
N MET A 380 5.68 -1.84 2.81
CA MET A 380 4.77 -2.00 1.66
C MET A 380 3.41 -1.48 2.14
N LEU A 381 3.24 -0.15 2.11
CA LEU A 381 2.10 0.51 2.70
C LEU A 381 0.87 0.35 1.80
N SER A 382 -0.19 -0.27 2.35
CA SER A 382 -1.48 -0.33 1.68
C SER A 382 -2.24 0.98 1.92
N TRP A 383 -2.62 1.66 0.83
CA TRP A 383 -3.40 2.89 0.88
C TRP A 383 -4.88 2.54 0.97
N SER A 384 -5.30 2.07 2.15
CA SER A 384 -6.63 1.54 2.43
C SER A 384 -7.03 1.82 3.88
N PHE A 385 -8.26 2.26 4.08
CA PHE A 385 -8.86 2.46 5.40
C PHE A 385 -10.33 2.03 5.41
N GLU A 386 -11.25 2.91 5.85
CA GLU A 386 -12.68 2.67 5.85
C GLU A 386 -13.44 3.99 5.67
N PHE A 387 -14.55 3.95 4.92
CA PHE A 387 -15.43 5.11 4.66
C PHE A 387 -16.79 4.87 5.26
N GLU A 388 -17.01 5.35 6.47
CA GLU A 388 -18.27 5.19 7.20
C GLU A 388 -19.43 5.90 6.48
N GLY A 389 -20.60 5.26 6.46
CA GLY A 389 -21.82 5.82 5.86
C GLY A 389 -21.84 5.79 4.33
N LYS A 390 -20.97 5.01 3.69
CA LYS A 390 -21.03 4.71 2.26
C LYS A 390 -21.73 3.38 2.02
N ASP A 391 -22.11 3.14 0.75
CA ASP A 391 -22.73 1.88 0.36
C ASP A 391 -21.84 0.67 0.68
N TYR A 392 -22.43 -0.43 1.12
CA TYR A 392 -21.71 -1.66 1.41
C TYR A 392 -21.10 -2.23 0.14
N PHE A 393 -19.85 -2.64 0.22
CA PHE A 393 -19.12 -3.30 -0.87
C PHE A 393 -19.14 -2.54 -2.19
N GLU A 394 -19.03 -1.22 -2.13
CA GLU A 394 -19.05 -0.31 -3.30
C GLU A 394 -17.79 -0.41 -4.16
N GLY A 395 -16.82 -1.27 -3.77
CA GLY A 395 -15.56 -1.45 -4.49
C GLY A 395 -14.57 -0.32 -4.26
N PHE A 396 -14.67 0.41 -3.16
CA PHE A 396 -13.58 1.23 -2.67
C PHE A 396 -12.40 0.34 -2.26
N ARG A 397 -11.18 0.87 -2.30
CA ARG A 397 -10.04 0.16 -1.72
C ARG A 397 -10.01 0.44 -0.23
N THR A 398 -10.72 -0.40 0.51
CA THR A 398 -10.91 -0.34 1.95
C THR A 398 -10.47 -1.65 2.60
N LEU A 399 -10.32 -1.64 3.91
CA LEU A 399 -10.05 -2.82 4.73
C LEU A 399 -11.34 -3.37 5.34
N ALA A 400 -12.33 -2.49 5.49
CA ALA A 400 -13.65 -2.81 5.99
C ALA A 400 -14.71 -1.89 5.34
N THR A 401 -15.97 -2.29 5.37
CA THR A 401 -17.12 -1.52 4.89
C THR A 401 -18.17 -1.43 6.00
N ASN A 402 -18.39 -0.23 6.56
CA ASN A 402 -19.30 0.02 7.67
C ASN A 402 -19.10 -0.97 8.85
N GLY A 403 -17.85 -1.22 9.22
CA GLY A 403 -17.43 -2.10 10.31
C GLY A 403 -17.50 -3.60 10.01
N ILE A 404 -17.64 -3.99 8.74
CA ILE A 404 -17.56 -5.38 8.26
C ILE A 404 -16.25 -5.56 7.53
N ASP A 405 -15.44 -6.49 7.98
CA ASP A 405 -14.11 -6.74 7.45
C ASP A 405 -14.16 -7.28 6.02
N GLU A 406 -13.25 -6.81 5.18
CA GLU A 406 -13.05 -7.31 3.83
C GLU A 406 -11.94 -8.36 3.78
N PRO A 407 -11.88 -9.25 2.75
CA PRO A 407 -10.89 -10.32 2.66
C PRO A 407 -9.43 -9.84 2.78
N ILE A 408 -9.14 -8.64 2.31
CA ILE A 408 -7.79 -8.05 2.38
C ILE A 408 -7.34 -7.80 3.82
N LEU A 409 -8.22 -7.43 4.75
CA LEU A 409 -7.86 -7.27 6.16
C LEU A 409 -7.41 -8.61 6.77
N ASN A 410 -8.06 -9.70 6.35
CA ASN A 410 -7.69 -11.06 6.77
C ASN A 410 -6.32 -11.49 6.21
N PHE A 411 -5.93 -11.04 5.00
CA PHE A 411 -4.57 -11.22 4.52
C PHE A 411 -3.54 -10.57 5.46
N PHE A 412 -3.78 -9.34 5.91
CA PHE A 412 -2.88 -8.67 6.85
C PHE A 412 -2.84 -9.35 8.23
N ARG A 413 -3.96 -9.91 8.70
CA ARG A 413 -3.98 -10.77 9.90
C ARG A 413 -3.11 -12.02 9.72
N MET A 414 -3.22 -12.71 8.57
CA MET A 414 -2.35 -13.85 8.24
C MET A 414 -0.87 -13.44 8.21
N ALA A 415 -0.53 -12.30 7.58
CA ALA A 415 0.84 -11.79 7.55
C ALA A 415 1.37 -11.49 8.95
N GLY A 416 0.52 -10.95 9.84
CA GLY A 416 0.86 -10.70 11.25
C GLY A 416 1.12 -11.95 12.09
N MET A 417 0.57 -13.10 11.68
CA MET A 417 0.82 -14.40 12.34
C MET A 417 2.17 -15.03 11.94
N MET A 418 2.80 -14.54 10.87
CA MET A 418 4.13 -14.97 10.44
C MET A 418 5.20 -14.24 11.25
N ALA A 419 6.32 -14.91 11.57
CA ALA A 419 7.34 -14.34 12.43
C ALA A 419 8.75 -14.92 12.18
N GLY A 420 9.78 -14.23 12.65
CA GLY A 420 11.16 -14.69 12.68
C GLY A 420 11.90 -14.45 11.37
N VAL A 421 12.37 -15.52 10.72
CA VAL A 421 13.15 -15.45 9.49
C VAL A 421 12.40 -16.10 8.33
N ARG A 422 12.51 -15.53 7.14
CA ARG A 422 12.09 -16.16 5.89
C ARG A 422 13.01 -17.35 5.62
N VAL A 423 12.43 -18.43 5.11
CA VAL A 423 13.18 -19.65 4.76
C VAL A 423 13.00 -19.97 3.27
N VAL A 424 13.86 -20.85 2.75
CA VAL A 424 13.79 -21.27 1.35
C VAL A 424 12.44 -21.93 1.07
N THR A 425 11.76 -21.45 0.05
CA THR A 425 10.57 -22.08 -0.55
C THR A 425 10.82 -22.38 -2.01
N THR A 426 10.26 -23.48 -2.49
CA THR A 426 10.23 -23.85 -3.92
C THR A 426 8.81 -24.26 -4.28
N SER A 427 8.37 -23.96 -5.49
CA SER A 427 7.07 -24.43 -6.01
C SER A 427 7.19 -24.84 -7.47
N SER A 428 6.58 -25.95 -7.83
CA SER A 428 6.47 -26.36 -9.23
C SER A 428 5.44 -25.54 -10.02
N GLY A 429 4.61 -24.75 -9.31
CA GLY A 429 3.59 -23.88 -9.88
C GLY A 429 3.97 -22.38 -9.86
N SER A 430 5.15 -22.01 -9.33
CA SER A 430 5.56 -20.61 -9.25
C SER A 430 6.08 -20.08 -10.58
N LEU A 431 5.84 -18.80 -10.81
CA LEU A 431 6.49 -18.05 -11.90
C LEU A 431 7.83 -17.47 -11.40
N ALA A 432 8.82 -17.45 -12.28
CA ALA A 432 10.08 -16.80 -11.97
C ALA A 432 9.87 -15.28 -11.78
N LEU A 433 10.62 -14.65 -10.85
CA LEU A 433 10.54 -13.21 -10.56
C LEU A 433 10.64 -12.34 -11.82
N ASP A 434 11.56 -12.64 -12.73
CA ASP A 434 11.71 -11.88 -13.98
C ASP A 434 10.46 -11.99 -14.87
N GLY A 435 9.74 -13.12 -14.85
CA GLY A 435 8.47 -13.30 -15.53
C GLY A 435 7.37 -12.44 -14.90
N LEU A 436 7.25 -12.47 -13.57
CA LEU A 436 6.30 -11.63 -12.83
C LEU A 436 6.54 -10.14 -13.10
N VAL A 437 7.79 -9.70 -13.05
CA VAL A 437 8.17 -8.30 -13.32
C VAL A 437 7.92 -7.89 -14.76
N SER A 438 8.23 -8.75 -15.73
CA SER A 438 8.11 -8.40 -17.16
C SER A 438 6.69 -8.47 -17.69
N SER A 439 5.90 -9.43 -17.24
CA SER A 439 4.64 -9.81 -17.90
C SER A 439 3.45 -9.92 -16.96
N GLY A 440 3.68 -10.07 -15.64
CA GLY A 440 2.64 -10.45 -14.69
C GLY A 440 2.22 -11.91 -14.85
N VAL A 441 1.04 -12.24 -14.36
CA VAL A 441 0.50 -13.61 -14.36
C VAL A 441 -0.60 -13.71 -15.41
N ARG A 442 -0.27 -14.22 -16.61
CA ARG A 442 -1.13 -14.17 -17.81
C ARG A 442 -1.57 -15.51 -18.37
N GLY A 443 -0.76 -16.54 -18.19
CA GLY A 443 -1.03 -17.89 -18.69
C GLY A 443 -1.41 -18.83 -17.57
N ALA A 444 -0.45 -19.65 -17.12
CA ALA A 444 -0.64 -20.42 -15.89
C ALA A 444 -0.73 -19.49 -14.66
N PRO A 445 -1.47 -19.90 -13.61
CA PRO A 445 -1.48 -19.18 -12.34
C PRO A 445 -0.09 -19.22 -11.68
N ASP A 446 0.18 -18.25 -10.82
CA ASP A 446 1.28 -18.31 -9.88
C ASP A 446 0.79 -18.99 -8.60
N VAL A 447 1.10 -20.27 -8.46
CA VAL A 447 0.82 -21.05 -7.25
C VAL A 447 2.12 -21.16 -6.47
N ASP A 448 2.28 -20.33 -5.44
CA ASP A 448 3.57 -20.19 -4.77
C ASP A 448 3.38 -19.99 -3.26
N ALA A 449 4.48 -19.86 -2.52
CA ALA A 449 4.47 -19.71 -1.08
C ALA A 449 5.56 -18.78 -0.56
N LEU A 450 5.26 -18.13 0.57
CA LEU A 450 6.20 -17.46 1.45
C LEU A 450 6.19 -18.18 2.80
N ALA A 451 7.35 -18.62 3.28
CA ALA A 451 7.44 -19.31 4.55
C ALA A 451 8.38 -18.62 5.54
N THR A 452 8.03 -18.73 6.81
CA THR A 452 8.83 -18.21 7.93
C THR A 452 9.02 -19.26 9.02
N LYS A 453 10.09 -19.07 9.80
CA LYS A 453 10.39 -19.85 10.99
C LYS A 453 10.71 -18.93 12.15
N SER A 454 10.14 -19.22 13.29
CA SER A 454 10.51 -18.68 14.61
C SER A 454 10.93 -19.82 15.54
N GLU A 455 11.06 -19.56 16.84
CA GLU A 455 11.57 -20.55 17.80
C GLU A 455 10.70 -21.83 17.87
N ARG A 456 9.38 -21.67 17.91
CA ARG A 456 8.43 -22.79 18.09
C ARG A 456 7.33 -22.81 17.02
N GLN A 457 7.54 -22.17 15.89
CA GLN A 457 6.54 -22.04 14.83
C GLN A 457 7.20 -22.04 13.47
N ALA A 458 6.55 -22.70 12.51
CA ALA A 458 6.68 -22.42 11.09
C ALA A 458 5.33 -21.91 10.56
N ALA A 459 5.36 -20.93 9.67
CA ALA A 459 4.18 -20.41 8.99
C ALA A 459 4.43 -20.40 7.49
N VAL A 460 3.50 -20.96 6.72
CA VAL A 460 3.59 -21.05 5.25
C VAL A 460 2.34 -20.43 4.67
N MET A 461 2.48 -19.26 4.07
CA MET A 461 1.43 -18.59 3.30
C MET A 461 1.51 -19.10 1.86
N VAL A 462 0.41 -19.64 1.34
CA VAL A 462 0.30 -20.21 -0.01
C VAL A 462 -0.81 -19.49 -0.74
N TRP A 463 -0.63 -19.20 -2.04
CA TRP A 463 -1.64 -18.55 -2.87
C TRP A 463 -1.76 -19.20 -4.25
N ASN A 464 -2.92 -18.99 -4.87
CA ASN A 464 -3.19 -19.34 -6.28
C ASN A 464 -3.61 -18.05 -6.99
N TYR A 465 -2.63 -17.25 -7.42
CA TYR A 465 -2.87 -15.94 -8.02
C TYR A 465 -2.87 -15.97 -9.55
N HIS A 466 -3.76 -15.18 -10.15
CA HIS A 466 -3.75 -14.87 -11.58
C HIS A 466 -4.20 -13.42 -11.81
N ASP A 467 -3.61 -12.73 -12.79
CA ASP A 467 -4.00 -11.35 -13.11
C ASP A 467 -5.47 -11.25 -13.60
N ASP A 468 -5.96 -12.23 -14.32
CA ASP A 468 -7.35 -12.25 -14.80
C ASP A 468 -8.28 -12.84 -13.73
N ASP A 469 -9.35 -12.08 -13.40
CA ASP A 469 -10.41 -12.51 -12.50
C ASP A 469 -11.40 -13.42 -13.26
N LEU A 470 -10.98 -14.62 -13.50
CA LEU A 470 -11.74 -15.65 -14.21
C LEU A 470 -11.78 -16.94 -13.39
N ALA A 471 -12.93 -17.59 -13.41
CA ALA A 471 -13.08 -18.92 -12.82
C ALA A 471 -12.11 -19.91 -13.47
N ALA A 472 -11.48 -20.74 -12.66
CA ALA A 472 -10.60 -21.81 -13.09
C ALA A 472 -10.67 -22.98 -12.09
N PRO A 473 -10.24 -24.19 -12.47
CA PRO A 473 -10.11 -25.30 -11.54
C PRO A 473 -9.20 -24.96 -10.36
N ASP A 474 -9.49 -25.58 -9.21
CA ASP A 474 -8.61 -25.51 -8.03
C ASP A 474 -7.24 -26.11 -8.37
N ALA A 475 -6.20 -25.58 -7.74
CA ALA A 475 -4.89 -26.21 -7.76
C ALA A 475 -4.80 -27.24 -6.64
N GLU A 476 -4.50 -28.48 -6.98
CA GLU A 476 -4.11 -29.49 -5.98
C GLU A 476 -2.69 -29.20 -5.54
N VAL A 477 -2.46 -29.03 -4.22
CA VAL A 477 -1.18 -28.56 -3.68
C VAL A 477 -0.70 -29.50 -2.58
N ASP A 478 0.56 -29.95 -2.72
CA ASP A 478 1.29 -30.71 -1.71
C ASP A 478 2.37 -29.83 -1.08
N VAL A 479 2.18 -29.43 0.19
CA VAL A 479 3.15 -28.63 0.94
C VAL A 479 4.02 -29.53 1.81
N ASN A 480 5.30 -29.58 1.51
CA ASN A 480 6.29 -30.41 2.19
C ASN A 480 7.22 -29.55 3.04
N VAL A 481 7.02 -29.53 4.36
CA VAL A 481 7.83 -28.74 5.31
C VAL A 481 8.91 -29.64 5.90
N ALA A 482 10.16 -29.33 5.65
CA ALA A 482 11.34 -30.04 6.15
C ALA A 482 12.14 -29.17 7.15
N GLY A 483 12.95 -29.83 8.01
CA GLY A 483 13.78 -29.14 8.99
C GLY A 483 13.03 -28.82 10.30
N ILE A 484 11.98 -29.56 10.62
CA ILE A 484 11.35 -29.56 11.95
C ILE A 484 12.40 -30.02 12.99
N PRO A 485 12.52 -29.34 14.15
CA PRO A 485 13.56 -29.65 15.11
C PRO A 485 13.58 -31.11 15.58
N PRO A 486 14.77 -31.69 15.81
CA PRO A 486 14.89 -33.04 16.36
C PRO A 486 14.12 -33.18 17.68
N GLY A 487 13.41 -34.32 17.84
CA GLY A 487 12.60 -34.59 19.04
C GLY A 487 11.15 -34.15 18.98
N VAL A 488 10.79 -33.26 18.08
CA VAL A 488 9.37 -32.91 17.77
C VAL A 488 8.74 -34.11 17.06
N LYS A 489 7.72 -34.72 17.69
CA LYS A 489 7.01 -35.88 17.12
C LYS A 489 5.72 -35.50 16.40
N ARG A 490 5.09 -34.41 16.81
CA ARG A 490 3.88 -33.87 16.24
C ARG A 490 3.90 -32.33 16.26
N VAL A 491 3.23 -31.72 15.33
CA VAL A 491 2.97 -30.29 15.27
C VAL A 491 1.47 -30.04 15.27
N LEU A 492 1.02 -28.98 15.91
CA LEU A 492 -0.36 -28.51 15.75
C LEU A 492 -0.46 -27.70 14.46
N LEU A 493 -1.29 -28.15 13.54
CA LEU A 493 -1.62 -27.45 12.29
C LEU A 493 -2.90 -26.63 12.49
N GLU A 494 -2.79 -25.33 12.27
CA GLU A 494 -3.90 -24.41 12.07
C GLU A 494 -3.88 -23.95 10.63
N HIS A 495 -4.97 -24.18 9.88
CA HIS A 495 -5.08 -23.84 8.46
C HIS A 495 -6.14 -22.76 8.27
N TYR A 496 -5.70 -21.51 8.10
CA TYR A 496 -6.56 -20.37 7.78
C TYR A 496 -6.74 -20.24 6.26
N ARG A 497 -7.91 -19.74 5.83
CA ARG A 497 -8.24 -19.62 4.41
C ARG A 497 -8.96 -18.31 4.10
N ILE A 498 -8.57 -17.70 2.97
CA ILE A 498 -9.32 -16.65 2.27
C ILE A 498 -9.65 -17.19 0.89
N ASP A 499 -10.93 -17.28 0.56
CA ASP A 499 -11.43 -17.63 -0.78
C ASP A 499 -12.89 -17.13 -0.94
N GLU A 500 -13.61 -17.62 -1.95
CA GLU A 500 -15.01 -17.24 -2.18
C GLU A 500 -15.94 -17.63 -1.03
N THR A 501 -15.57 -18.59 -0.19
CA THR A 501 -16.44 -19.15 0.87
C THR A 501 -15.92 -18.96 2.29
N HIS A 502 -14.64 -18.57 2.45
CA HIS A 502 -14.01 -18.41 3.77
C HIS A 502 -13.44 -17.00 3.92
N SER A 503 -13.61 -16.42 5.11
CA SER A 503 -13.11 -15.08 5.48
C SER A 503 -13.57 -14.00 4.49
N ASN A 504 -14.81 -14.08 4.02
CA ASN A 504 -15.32 -13.30 2.89
C ASN A 504 -16.79 -12.90 3.08
N ALA A 505 -17.01 -11.75 3.71
CA ALA A 505 -18.34 -11.20 3.91
C ALA A 505 -19.03 -10.80 2.58
N TYR A 506 -18.26 -10.47 1.53
CA TYR A 506 -18.83 -10.04 0.25
C TYR A 506 -19.66 -11.15 -0.43
N THR A 507 -19.19 -12.37 -0.41
CA THR A 507 -19.96 -13.51 -0.95
C THR A 507 -21.24 -13.74 -0.18
N VAL A 508 -21.20 -13.64 1.16
CA VAL A 508 -22.39 -13.73 2.00
C VAL A 508 -23.36 -12.59 1.70
N TRP A 509 -22.85 -11.36 1.58
CA TRP A 509 -23.65 -10.18 1.23
C TRP A 509 -24.39 -10.37 -0.11
N LYS A 510 -23.70 -10.88 -1.14
CA LYS A 510 -24.32 -11.23 -2.42
C LYS A 510 -25.42 -12.27 -2.25
N SER A 511 -25.19 -13.32 -1.47
CA SER A 511 -26.14 -14.43 -1.27
C SER A 511 -27.44 -14.04 -0.56
N ILE A 512 -27.39 -12.99 0.28
CA ILE A 512 -28.58 -12.46 0.99
C ILE A 512 -29.26 -11.29 0.26
N GLY A 513 -28.95 -11.08 -1.02
CA GLY A 513 -29.60 -10.10 -1.90
C GLY A 513 -28.96 -8.71 -1.87
N SER A 514 -27.71 -8.59 -1.49
CA SER A 514 -26.91 -7.34 -1.54
C SER A 514 -27.57 -6.14 -0.83
N PRO A 515 -28.02 -6.27 0.44
CA PRO A 515 -28.76 -5.22 1.13
C PRO A 515 -27.85 -4.01 1.43
N GLN A 516 -28.33 -2.79 1.09
CA GLN A 516 -27.69 -1.53 1.48
C GLN A 516 -28.20 -1.00 2.84
N SER A 517 -29.16 -1.66 3.42
CA SER A 517 -29.66 -1.43 4.77
C SER A 517 -29.87 -2.78 5.45
N PRO A 518 -28.80 -3.52 5.79
CA PRO A 518 -28.94 -4.85 6.38
C PRO A 518 -29.68 -4.77 7.72
N THR A 519 -30.55 -5.74 7.96
CA THR A 519 -31.17 -5.92 9.29
C THR A 519 -30.08 -6.23 10.33
N PRO A 520 -30.34 -6.05 11.64
CA PRO A 520 -29.35 -6.42 12.68
C PRO A 520 -28.86 -7.87 12.56
N GLN A 521 -29.73 -8.81 12.18
CA GLN A 521 -29.36 -10.21 11.96
C GLN A 521 -28.45 -10.39 10.74
N GLN A 522 -28.77 -9.75 9.62
CA GLN A 522 -27.92 -9.76 8.41
C GLN A 522 -26.58 -9.11 8.69
N TYR A 523 -26.55 -7.97 9.41
CA TYR A 523 -25.29 -7.33 9.80
C TYR A 523 -24.42 -8.24 10.67
N ALA A 524 -25.00 -8.91 11.66
CA ALA A 524 -24.28 -9.88 12.50
C ALA A 524 -23.72 -11.06 11.68
N GLN A 525 -24.49 -11.55 10.70
CA GLN A 525 -24.07 -12.60 9.78
C GLN A 525 -22.88 -12.15 8.91
N LEU A 526 -22.96 -10.94 8.34
CA LEU A 526 -21.88 -10.36 7.53
C LEU A 526 -20.62 -10.12 8.36
N LYS A 527 -20.78 -9.60 9.58
CA LYS A 527 -19.66 -9.38 10.49
C LYS A 527 -18.93 -10.69 10.87
N ALA A 528 -19.70 -11.77 11.09
CA ALA A 528 -19.12 -13.08 11.34
C ALA A 528 -18.37 -13.62 10.11
N ALA A 529 -18.93 -13.52 8.92
CA ALA A 529 -18.33 -14.00 7.67
C ALA A 529 -17.07 -13.20 7.25
N GLY A 530 -16.93 -11.95 7.72
CA GLY A 530 -15.72 -11.13 7.50
C GLY A 530 -14.54 -11.52 8.37
N GLN A 531 -14.74 -12.33 9.42
CA GLN A 531 -13.63 -12.72 10.30
C GLN A 531 -12.71 -13.75 9.65
N LEU A 532 -11.45 -13.78 10.09
CA LEU A 532 -10.49 -14.78 9.63
C LEU A 532 -10.90 -16.17 10.09
N GLU A 533 -11.12 -17.07 9.15
CA GLU A 533 -11.64 -18.42 9.39
C GLU A 533 -10.57 -19.49 9.20
N LEU A 534 -10.68 -20.55 10.01
CA LEU A 534 -9.98 -21.81 9.81
C LEU A 534 -10.70 -22.63 8.73
N LEU A 535 -9.96 -23.16 7.75
CA LEU A 535 -10.51 -24.10 6.76
C LEU A 535 -11.02 -25.38 7.42
N ASN A 536 -10.29 -25.86 8.44
CA ASN A 536 -10.62 -27.05 9.21
C ASN A 536 -10.27 -26.82 10.68
N SER A 537 -10.84 -27.62 11.56
CA SER A 537 -10.44 -27.62 12.98
C SER A 537 -8.94 -27.89 13.13
N PRO A 538 -8.24 -27.23 14.07
CA PRO A 538 -6.84 -27.50 14.34
C PRO A 538 -6.56 -28.99 14.58
N ALA A 539 -5.51 -29.52 14.01
CA ALA A 539 -5.19 -30.93 14.07
C ALA A 539 -3.71 -31.19 14.39
N TRP A 540 -3.44 -32.25 15.14
CA TRP A 540 -2.08 -32.73 15.34
C TRP A 540 -1.62 -33.56 14.15
N VAL A 541 -0.53 -33.16 13.52
CA VAL A 541 0.10 -33.84 12.38
C VAL A 541 1.41 -34.49 12.83
N ASP A 542 1.62 -35.75 12.47
CA ASP A 542 2.84 -36.48 12.83
C ASP A 542 4.05 -35.96 12.01
N VAL A 543 5.17 -35.81 12.72
CA VAL A 543 6.47 -35.49 12.11
C VAL A 543 7.22 -36.79 11.82
N ARG A 544 7.57 -37.03 10.57
CA ARG A 544 8.35 -38.19 10.12
C ARG A 544 9.68 -37.71 9.53
N ASP A 545 10.79 -38.16 10.07
CA ASP A 545 12.14 -37.76 9.66
C ASP A 545 12.35 -36.23 9.55
N GLY A 546 11.79 -35.48 10.53
CA GLY A 546 11.86 -34.02 10.56
C GLY A 546 11.02 -33.33 9.48
N LYS A 547 10.00 -34.01 8.93
CA LYS A 547 9.14 -33.51 7.84
C LYS A 547 7.67 -33.64 8.18
N VAL A 548 6.88 -32.72 7.62
CA VAL A 548 5.43 -32.72 7.59
C VAL A 548 4.96 -32.52 6.14
N ALA A 549 3.98 -33.30 5.70
CA ALA A 549 3.31 -33.13 4.42
C ALA A 549 1.84 -32.72 4.66
N ILE A 550 1.36 -31.77 3.88
CA ILE A 550 0.00 -31.23 3.96
C ILE A 550 -0.55 -31.12 2.53
N GLU A 551 -1.63 -31.85 2.26
CA GLU A 551 -2.35 -31.80 1.00
C GLU A 551 -3.55 -30.86 1.12
N THR A 552 -3.80 -30.04 0.11
CA THR A 552 -4.93 -29.10 0.07
C THR A 552 -5.29 -28.72 -1.36
N ALA A 553 -6.59 -28.61 -1.62
CA ALA A 553 -7.08 -27.91 -2.82
C ALA A 553 -7.07 -26.38 -2.56
N LEU A 554 -6.56 -25.63 -3.51
CA LEU A 554 -6.41 -24.17 -3.42
C LEU A 554 -7.17 -23.51 -4.59
N PRO A 555 -8.38 -22.98 -4.34
CA PRO A 555 -9.16 -22.31 -5.36
C PRO A 555 -8.41 -21.15 -6.03
N ARG A 556 -8.83 -20.79 -7.24
CA ARG A 556 -8.35 -19.59 -7.92
C ARG A 556 -8.55 -18.36 -7.02
N GLN A 557 -7.53 -17.52 -6.93
CA GLN A 557 -7.46 -16.32 -6.07
C GLN A 557 -7.49 -16.60 -4.55
N ALA A 558 -7.38 -17.85 -4.11
CA ALA A 558 -7.32 -18.16 -2.69
C ALA A 558 -5.95 -17.88 -2.07
N VAL A 559 -5.96 -17.57 -0.77
CA VAL A 559 -4.78 -17.51 0.10
C VAL A 559 -5.00 -18.43 1.30
N SER A 560 -4.01 -19.26 1.60
CA SER A 560 -3.96 -20.09 2.80
C SER A 560 -2.79 -19.72 3.68
N LEU A 561 -2.98 -19.77 5.00
CA LEU A 561 -1.89 -19.77 5.96
C LEU A 561 -1.88 -21.09 6.72
N LEU A 562 -0.81 -21.85 6.55
CA LEU A 562 -0.52 -23.07 7.31
C LEU A 562 0.40 -22.70 8.46
N ARG A 563 -0.12 -22.73 9.69
CA ARG A 563 0.63 -22.43 10.90
C ARG A 563 0.91 -23.71 11.66
N LEU A 564 2.18 -24.05 11.81
CA LEU A 564 2.68 -25.25 12.48
C LEU A 564 3.35 -24.85 13.79
N THR A 565 2.86 -25.32 14.91
CA THR A 565 3.43 -25.03 16.23
C THR A 565 3.83 -26.33 16.96
N TRP A 566 4.95 -26.28 17.75
CA TRP A 566 5.51 -27.41 18.50
C TRP A 566 6.07 -27.03 19.86
#